data_eff9d897846d13caa7eb7f8330aaafd1
#
_entry.id   eff9d897846d13caa7eb7f8330aaafd1
#
_cell.length_a   1.000
_cell.length_b   1.000
_cell.length_c   1.000
_cell.angle_alpha   90.00
_cell.angle_beta   90.00
_cell.angle_gamma   90.00
#
_symmetry.space_group_name_H-M   'P 1'
#
loop_
_entity.id
_entity.type
_entity.pdbx_description
1 polymer ?
#
loop_
_entity_poly.entity_id
_entity_poly.type
_entity_poly.pdbx_seq_one_letter_code
_entity_poly.pdbx_strand_id
1 'polypeptide(L)'
;MCIRDRINSSSYETQKYEIIISEDDFEIRFYPSSLKAKVVSDRNANGNFYKLFQFISGNNTKGEKIEMTTPVYMKENDNLNIMEFVMPSSYTLGSISKPNDDSIEIYESEAKYFACIRYGGYSNSGKFKTHSKKLIEKLSELNIKTKGDLFYVSYNSPYKVFNRRNEVMVEVEYED
;
A
#
# COMPACT_ATOMS: atom_id res chain seq x y z
N MET A 1 6.35 -20.78 16.14
CA MET A 1 5.79 -19.73 15.27
C MET A 1 6.81 -18.59 15.20
N CYS A 2 7.60 -18.52 14.14
CA CYS A 2 8.69 -17.53 14.07
C CYS A 2 8.17 -16.27 13.38
N ILE A 3 7.94 -15.24 14.17
CA ILE A 3 7.77 -13.87 13.67
C ILE A 3 9.15 -13.46 13.14
N ARG A 4 9.34 -13.54 11.83
CA ARG A 4 10.49 -12.91 11.18
C ARG A 4 10.15 -11.44 10.97
N ASP A 5 10.41 -10.63 12.00
CA ASP A 5 10.55 -9.19 11.82
C ASP A 5 11.71 -8.94 10.84
N ARG A 6 11.38 -8.80 9.56
CA ARG A 6 12.35 -8.25 8.60
C ARG A 6 12.44 -6.76 8.88
N ILE A 7 13.41 -6.37 9.72
CA ILE A 7 13.81 -4.98 9.91
C ILE A 7 14.25 -4.47 8.54
N ASN A 8 13.36 -3.74 7.89
CA ASN A 8 13.71 -2.98 6.69
C ASN A 8 14.44 -1.71 7.16
N SER A 9 15.61 -1.44 6.61
CA SER A 9 16.45 -0.27 6.90
C SER A 9 15.89 1.05 6.35
N SER A 10 14.56 1.22 6.35
CA SER A 10 13.94 2.51 6.09
C SER A 10 13.74 3.22 7.42
N SER A 11 14.03 4.50 7.48
CA SER A 11 13.77 5.35 8.66
C SER A 11 12.28 5.54 8.95
N TYR A 12 11.38 4.96 8.17
CA TYR A 12 9.94 5.09 8.26
C TYR A 12 9.30 3.83 8.85
N GLU A 13 8.24 4.02 9.62
CA GLU A 13 7.39 2.92 10.08
C GLU A 13 6.84 2.15 8.87
N THR A 14 6.89 0.83 8.93
CA THR A 14 6.33 -0.06 7.90
C THR A 14 5.05 -0.70 8.43
N GLN A 15 3.99 -0.70 7.62
CA GLN A 15 2.75 -1.39 7.94
C GLN A 15 3.02 -2.86 8.28
N LYS A 16 2.52 -3.29 9.43
CA LYS A 16 2.70 -4.67 9.91
C LYS A 16 1.80 -5.63 9.16
N TYR A 17 2.31 -6.83 8.92
CA TYR A 17 1.56 -7.95 8.38
C TYR A 17 2.13 -9.27 8.87
N GLU A 18 1.35 -10.31 8.81
CA GLU A 18 1.75 -11.69 9.07
C GLU A 18 1.91 -12.42 7.74
N ILE A 19 3.00 -13.17 7.56
CA ILE A 19 3.23 -13.99 6.35
C ILE A 19 2.57 -15.35 6.60
N ILE A 20 1.62 -15.69 5.75
CA ILE A 20 0.90 -16.96 5.78
C ILE A 20 1.58 -17.98 4.87
N ILE A 21 1.86 -17.58 3.63
CA ILE A 21 2.61 -18.37 2.65
C ILE A 21 3.74 -17.52 2.09
N SER A 22 4.91 -18.13 1.90
CA SER A 22 6.07 -17.47 1.26
C SER A 22 6.78 -18.45 0.34
N GLU A 23 6.84 -18.14 -0.95
CA GLU A 23 7.54 -18.87 -2.00
C GLU A 23 8.26 -17.88 -2.92
N ASP A 24 9.58 -17.90 -2.93
CA ASP A 24 10.41 -16.99 -3.75
C ASP A 24 10.01 -15.50 -3.59
N ASP A 25 9.45 -14.91 -4.62
CA ASP A 25 8.96 -13.52 -4.67
C ASP A 25 7.44 -13.38 -4.38
N PHE A 26 6.73 -14.51 -4.18
CA PHE A 26 5.31 -14.58 -3.89
C PHE A 26 5.06 -14.77 -2.40
N GLU A 27 4.10 -14.03 -1.85
CA GLU A 27 3.62 -14.19 -0.47
C GLU A 27 2.10 -14.03 -0.40
N ILE A 28 1.47 -14.79 0.50
CA ILE A 28 0.14 -14.48 1.04
C ILE A 28 0.33 -13.90 2.42
N ARG A 29 -0.29 -12.77 2.70
CA ARG A 29 -0.14 -12.02 3.93
C ARG A 29 -1.50 -11.67 4.53
N PHE A 30 -1.57 -11.74 5.85
CA PHE A 30 -2.66 -11.16 6.62
C PHE A 30 -2.26 -9.76 7.08
N TYR A 31 -3.07 -8.77 6.76
CA TYR A 31 -2.94 -7.40 7.23
C TYR A 31 -4.02 -7.11 8.25
N PRO A 32 -3.66 -6.78 9.50
CA PRO A 32 -4.61 -6.26 10.49
C PRO A 32 -5.23 -4.96 9.99
N SER A 33 -6.34 -4.56 10.64
CA SER A 33 -6.92 -3.25 10.38
C SER A 33 -5.89 -2.13 10.59
N SER A 34 -5.96 -1.11 9.77
CA SER A 34 -5.03 0.03 9.83
C SER A 34 -5.70 1.31 9.38
N LEU A 35 -5.27 2.43 9.97
CA LEU A 35 -5.73 3.74 9.59
C LEU A 35 -5.06 4.17 8.29
N LYS A 36 -5.85 4.66 7.34
CA LYS A 36 -5.37 5.09 6.02
C LYS A 36 -5.91 6.46 5.63
N ALA A 37 -5.12 7.19 4.86
CA ALA A 37 -5.52 8.39 4.16
C ALA A 37 -5.58 8.10 2.66
N LYS A 38 -6.72 8.35 2.03
CA LYS A 38 -7.01 8.02 0.64
C LYS A 38 -7.39 9.26 -0.15
N VAL A 39 -6.85 9.37 -1.36
CA VAL A 39 -7.27 10.34 -2.39
C VAL A 39 -7.72 9.57 -3.62
N VAL A 40 -8.84 9.99 -4.18
CA VAL A 40 -9.36 9.52 -5.46
C VAL A 40 -9.39 10.71 -6.43
N SER A 41 -8.86 10.53 -7.61
CA SER A 41 -8.87 11.55 -8.68
C SER A 41 -9.17 10.92 -10.04
N ASP A 42 -9.51 11.76 -11.02
CA ASP A 42 -9.60 11.32 -12.40
C ASP A 42 -8.25 10.80 -12.91
N ARG A 43 -8.27 9.84 -13.83
CA ARG A 43 -7.07 9.17 -14.36
C ARG A 43 -5.99 10.13 -14.86
N ASN A 44 -6.39 11.24 -15.43
CA ASN A 44 -5.47 12.24 -15.98
C ASN A 44 -5.02 13.29 -14.94
N ALA A 45 -5.54 13.25 -13.73
CA ALA A 45 -5.14 14.17 -12.67
C ALA A 45 -3.86 13.68 -11.98
N ASN A 46 -2.86 14.54 -11.96
CA ASN A 46 -1.63 14.35 -11.21
C ASN A 46 -1.75 15.08 -9.87
N GLY A 47 -1.02 14.60 -8.87
CA GLY A 47 -0.91 15.34 -7.60
C GLY A 47 -1.49 14.64 -6.38
N ASN A 48 -1.98 13.41 -6.49
CA ASN A 48 -2.48 12.65 -5.34
C ASN A 48 -1.42 12.49 -4.26
N PHE A 49 -0.18 12.20 -4.66
CA PHE A 49 0.94 12.14 -3.72
C PHE A 49 1.15 13.49 -3.01
N TYR A 50 1.12 14.59 -3.76
CA TYR A 50 1.31 15.93 -3.21
C TYR A 50 0.21 16.28 -2.19
N LYS A 51 -1.04 15.99 -2.48
CA LYS A 51 -2.16 16.21 -1.54
C LYS A 51 -1.97 15.46 -0.23
N LEU A 52 -1.69 14.16 -0.30
CA LEU A 52 -1.44 13.33 0.88
C LEU A 52 -0.17 13.78 1.63
N PHE A 53 0.87 14.17 0.90
CA PHE A 53 2.10 14.68 1.50
C PHE A 53 1.88 16.03 2.20
N GLN A 54 1.11 16.94 1.63
CA GLN A 54 0.71 18.19 2.28
C GLN A 54 -0.07 17.92 3.57
N PHE A 55 -1.01 17.00 3.54
CA PHE A 55 -1.77 16.59 4.73
C PHE A 55 -0.85 16.16 5.88
N ILE A 56 0.08 15.23 5.63
CA ILE A 56 0.99 14.75 6.67
C ILE A 56 2.07 15.77 7.06
N SER A 57 2.33 16.77 6.21
CA SER A 57 3.30 17.84 6.47
C SER A 57 2.74 19.03 7.28
N GLY A 58 1.47 18.96 7.71
CA GLY A 58 0.85 19.97 8.55
C GLY A 58 -0.38 20.67 7.94
N ASN A 59 -0.76 20.36 6.70
CA ASN A 59 -2.01 20.88 6.12
C ASN A 59 -3.22 20.10 6.65
N ASN A 60 -3.44 20.21 7.95
CA ASN A 60 -4.50 19.56 8.71
C ASN A 60 -5.01 20.49 9.83
N THR A 61 -6.09 20.11 10.46
CA THR A 61 -6.82 20.97 11.43
C THR A 61 -6.01 21.35 12.66
N LYS A 62 -4.96 20.60 13.01
CA LYS A 62 -4.09 20.89 14.16
C LYS A 62 -2.74 21.49 13.74
N GLY A 63 -2.44 21.60 12.44
CA GLY A 63 -1.15 22.03 11.93
C GLY A 63 0.01 21.10 12.34
N GLU A 64 -0.28 19.82 12.64
CA GLU A 64 0.71 18.87 13.13
C GLU A 64 1.37 18.09 12.00
N LYS A 65 2.65 17.80 12.17
CA LYS A 65 3.37 16.87 11.29
C LYS A 65 3.03 15.43 11.68
N ILE A 66 2.60 14.65 10.70
CA ILE A 66 2.39 13.20 10.82
C ILE A 66 3.57 12.52 10.10
N GLU A 67 4.22 11.56 10.76
CA GLU A 67 5.36 10.89 10.16
C GLU A 67 4.96 10.03 8.96
N MET A 68 5.82 10.01 7.94
CA MET A 68 5.60 9.16 6.75
C MET A 68 5.76 7.70 7.13
N THR A 69 4.92 6.86 6.54
CA THR A 69 5.03 5.41 6.66
C THR A 69 5.23 4.75 5.30
N THR A 70 5.50 3.46 5.29
CA THR A 70 5.53 2.63 4.08
C THR A 70 4.62 1.42 4.26
N PRO A 71 4.07 0.87 3.20
CA PRO A 71 4.15 1.29 1.80
C PRO A 71 3.13 2.37 1.42
N VAL A 72 3.28 2.89 0.19
CA VAL A 72 2.27 3.68 -0.51
C VAL A 72 1.52 2.75 -1.47
N TYR A 73 0.21 2.75 -1.37
CA TYR A 73 -0.67 1.98 -2.24
C TYR A 73 -1.17 2.84 -3.38
N MET A 74 -1.09 2.33 -4.59
CA MET A 74 -1.58 2.98 -5.81
C MET A 74 -2.41 2.02 -6.62
N LYS A 75 -3.53 2.51 -7.15
CA LYS A 75 -4.43 1.73 -7.97
C LYS A 75 -4.94 2.62 -9.10
N GLU A 76 -4.84 2.12 -10.31
CA GLU A 76 -5.43 2.73 -11.49
C GLU A 76 -6.51 1.79 -12.03
N ASN A 77 -7.67 2.32 -12.26
CA ASN A 77 -8.68 1.70 -13.09
C ASN A 77 -9.02 2.61 -14.27
N ASP A 78 -9.96 2.22 -15.13
CA ASP A 78 -10.21 2.86 -16.42
C ASP A 78 -10.42 4.38 -16.34
N ASN A 79 -10.94 4.88 -15.23
CA ASN A 79 -11.29 6.29 -15.05
C ASN A 79 -10.69 6.97 -13.82
N LEU A 80 -10.14 6.22 -12.87
CA LEU A 80 -9.74 6.76 -11.57
C LEU A 80 -8.31 6.38 -11.20
N ASN A 81 -7.63 7.30 -10.55
CA ASN A 81 -6.39 7.10 -9.82
C ASN A 81 -6.67 7.15 -8.33
N ILE A 82 -6.29 6.11 -7.61
CA ILE A 82 -6.42 6.02 -6.17
C ILE A 82 -5.03 5.91 -5.56
N MET A 83 -4.77 6.72 -4.54
CA MET A 83 -3.54 6.62 -3.76
C MET A 83 -3.88 6.60 -2.27
N GLU A 84 -3.20 5.74 -1.53
CA GLU A 84 -3.38 5.62 -0.08
C GLU A 84 -2.03 5.65 0.65
N PHE A 85 -1.98 6.45 1.71
CA PHE A 85 -0.93 6.38 2.73
C PHE A 85 -1.47 5.63 3.94
N VAL A 86 -0.64 4.75 4.51
CA VAL A 86 -0.92 4.18 5.83
C VAL A 86 -0.53 5.21 6.88
N MET A 87 -1.36 5.40 7.89
CA MET A 87 -1.03 6.30 9.00
C MET A 87 -0.19 5.55 10.05
N PRO A 88 0.67 6.25 10.80
CA PRO A 88 1.41 5.63 11.88
C PRO A 88 0.50 4.91 12.87
N SER A 89 0.95 3.78 13.41
CA SER A 89 0.17 2.92 14.30
C SER A 89 -0.23 3.59 15.62
N SER A 90 0.42 4.71 15.97
CA SER A 90 0.08 5.53 17.15
C SER A 90 -1.22 6.32 17.02
N TYR A 91 -1.76 6.48 15.80
CA TYR A 91 -3.01 7.21 15.56
C TYR A 91 -4.22 6.30 15.49
N THR A 92 -5.37 6.87 15.90
CA THR A 92 -6.71 6.31 15.71
C THR A 92 -7.58 7.33 14.96
N LEU A 93 -8.77 6.93 14.50
CA LEU A 93 -9.74 7.87 13.89
C LEU A 93 -10.07 9.04 14.81
N GLY A 94 -10.05 8.82 16.14
CA GLY A 94 -10.36 9.87 17.12
C GLY A 94 -9.19 10.80 17.44
N SER A 95 -7.95 10.38 17.21
CA SER A 95 -6.74 11.14 17.56
C SER A 95 -6.08 11.85 16.38
N ILE A 96 -6.23 11.34 15.17
CA ILE A 96 -5.61 11.92 13.99
C ILE A 96 -6.22 13.25 13.62
N SER A 97 -5.39 14.20 13.18
CA SER A 97 -5.88 15.49 12.64
C SER A 97 -6.66 15.28 11.35
N LYS A 98 -7.74 16.03 11.18
CA LYS A 98 -8.51 16.01 9.93
C LYS A 98 -7.75 16.75 8.82
N PRO A 99 -7.75 16.23 7.57
CA PRO A 99 -7.24 16.98 6.43
C PRO A 99 -7.99 18.31 6.24
N ASN A 100 -7.28 19.34 5.78
CA ASN A 100 -7.91 20.57 5.31
C ASN A 100 -8.39 20.45 3.84
N ASP A 101 -7.91 19.47 3.12
CA ASP A 101 -8.34 19.12 1.75
C ASP A 101 -9.46 18.09 1.83
N ASP A 102 -10.67 18.47 1.44
CA ASP A 102 -11.88 17.62 1.48
C ASP A 102 -11.81 16.43 0.51
N SER A 103 -10.84 16.41 -0.41
CA SER A 103 -10.61 15.26 -1.29
C SER A 103 -9.89 14.10 -0.60
N ILE A 104 -9.39 14.31 0.61
CA ILE A 104 -8.71 13.28 1.41
C ILE A 104 -9.69 12.64 2.38
N GLU A 105 -9.87 11.35 2.25
CA GLU A 105 -10.66 10.53 3.17
C GLU A 105 -9.75 9.80 4.15
N ILE A 106 -10.03 9.93 5.44
CA ILE A 106 -9.39 9.11 6.49
C ILE A 106 -10.35 8.00 6.88
N TYR A 107 -9.89 6.77 6.81
CA TYR A 107 -10.70 5.61 7.15
C TYR A 107 -9.87 4.51 7.79
N GLU A 108 -10.51 3.61 8.51
CA GLU A 108 -9.93 2.40 9.06
C GLU A 108 -10.22 1.23 8.10
N SER A 109 -9.17 0.62 7.58
CA SER A 109 -9.31 -0.56 6.72
C SER A 109 -9.66 -1.79 7.55
N GLU A 110 -10.45 -2.68 7.01
CA GLU A 110 -10.69 -4.00 7.62
C GLU A 110 -9.43 -4.87 7.56
N ALA A 111 -9.35 -5.85 8.48
CA ALA A 111 -8.35 -6.89 8.41
C ALA A 111 -8.61 -7.80 7.21
N LYS A 112 -7.59 -8.06 6.39
CA LYS A 112 -7.73 -8.77 5.11
C LYS A 112 -6.51 -9.58 4.74
N TYR A 113 -6.72 -10.58 3.87
CA TYR A 113 -5.65 -11.31 3.22
C TYR A 113 -5.32 -10.72 1.86
N PHE A 114 -4.02 -10.61 1.59
CA PHE A 114 -3.50 -10.17 0.30
C PHE A 114 -2.47 -11.15 -0.22
N ALA A 115 -2.53 -11.43 -1.51
CA ALA A 115 -1.43 -12.02 -2.24
C ALA A 115 -0.58 -10.92 -2.85
N CYS A 116 0.73 -11.10 -2.83
CA CYS A 116 1.67 -10.14 -3.39
C CYS A 116 2.84 -10.83 -4.09
N ILE A 117 3.38 -10.13 -5.09
CA ILE A 117 4.62 -10.50 -5.75
C ILE A 117 5.57 -9.32 -5.74
N ARG A 118 6.82 -9.58 -5.33
CA ARG A 118 7.87 -8.55 -5.18
C ARG A 118 8.73 -8.46 -6.44
N TYR A 119 9.12 -7.24 -6.78
CA TYR A 119 10.12 -6.97 -7.80
C TYR A 119 10.96 -5.73 -7.48
N GLY A 120 12.16 -5.69 -8.07
CA GLY A 120 13.13 -4.62 -7.83
C GLY A 120 13.20 -3.57 -8.93
N GLY A 121 14.05 -2.58 -8.71
CA GLY A 121 14.32 -1.49 -9.65
C GLY A 121 13.20 -0.47 -9.76
N TYR A 122 13.32 0.43 -10.74
CA TYR A 122 12.25 1.38 -11.04
C TYR A 122 11.06 0.67 -11.65
N SER A 123 9.86 1.00 -11.16
CA SER A 123 8.63 0.47 -11.71
C SER A 123 8.17 1.29 -12.91
N ASN A 124 7.53 0.62 -13.85
CA ASN A 124 6.82 1.20 -14.97
C ASN A 124 5.61 0.30 -15.32
N SER A 125 4.76 0.77 -16.21
CA SER A 125 3.55 0.04 -16.60
C SER A 125 3.83 -1.36 -17.17
N GLY A 126 4.93 -1.55 -17.90
CA GLY A 126 5.33 -2.84 -18.44
C GLY A 126 5.71 -3.84 -17.34
N LYS A 127 6.53 -3.43 -16.37
CA LYS A 127 6.88 -4.26 -15.22
C LYS A 127 5.66 -4.59 -14.36
N PHE A 128 4.82 -3.60 -14.09
CA PHE A 128 3.58 -3.81 -13.35
C PHE A 128 2.70 -4.86 -14.03
N LYS A 129 2.47 -4.73 -15.34
CA LYS A 129 1.69 -5.69 -16.12
C LYS A 129 2.27 -7.11 -16.09
N THR A 130 3.61 -7.23 -16.25
CA THR A 130 4.30 -8.52 -16.23
C THR A 130 4.14 -9.21 -14.88
N HIS A 131 4.37 -8.50 -13.78
CA HIS A 131 4.26 -9.07 -12.43
C HIS A 131 2.80 -9.30 -12.02
N SER A 132 1.86 -8.47 -12.50
CA SER A 132 0.43 -8.70 -12.32
C SER A 132 -0.02 -10.03 -12.94
N LYS A 133 0.43 -10.29 -14.17
CA LYS A 133 0.14 -11.57 -14.85
C LYS A 133 0.71 -12.75 -14.06
N LYS A 134 1.98 -12.67 -13.64
CA LYS A 134 2.63 -13.70 -12.82
C LYS A 134 1.87 -13.98 -11.52
N LEU A 135 1.40 -12.92 -10.83
CA LEU A 135 0.62 -13.05 -9.61
C LEU A 135 -0.70 -13.79 -9.85
N ILE A 136 -1.46 -13.39 -10.87
CA ILE A 136 -2.74 -14.01 -11.20
C ILE A 136 -2.56 -15.48 -11.63
N GLU A 137 -1.55 -15.82 -12.42
CA GLU A 137 -1.21 -17.19 -12.80
C GLU A 137 -0.91 -18.03 -11.56
N LYS A 138 -0.08 -17.54 -10.64
CA LYS A 138 0.23 -18.25 -9.39
C LYS A 138 -1.00 -18.48 -8.52
N LEU A 139 -1.88 -17.49 -8.39
CA LEU A 139 -3.14 -17.64 -7.65
C LEU A 139 -4.08 -18.64 -8.29
N SER A 140 -4.13 -18.69 -9.63
CA SER A 140 -4.91 -19.70 -10.37
C SER A 140 -4.38 -21.12 -10.12
N GLU A 141 -3.06 -21.31 -10.14
CA GLU A 141 -2.42 -22.59 -9.82
C GLU A 141 -2.76 -23.08 -8.39
N LEU A 142 -2.86 -22.16 -7.46
CA LEU A 142 -3.19 -22.42 -6.05
C LEU A 142 -4.71 -22.52 -5.80
N ASN A 143 -5.56 -22.29 -6.83
CA ASN A 143 -7.01 -22.20 -6.71
C ASN A 143 -7.50 -21.13 -5.70
N ILE A 144 -6.77 -20.03 -5.57
CA ILE A 144 -7.09 -18.91 -4.68
C ILE A 144 -7.83 -17.85 -5.48
N LYS A 145 -9.01 -17.44 -5.02
CA LYS A 145 -9.81 -16.40 -5.65
C LYS A 145 -9.36 -15.02 -5.26
N THR A 146 -9.33 -14.11 -6.24
CA THR A 146 -9.05 -12.70 -6.02
C THR A 146 -10.32 -11.91 -5.73
N LYS A 147 -10.18 -10.82 -4.95
CA LYS A 147 -11.22 -9.82 -4.71
C LYS A 147 -10.73 -8.43 -5.15
N GLY A 148 -11.51 -7.77 -5.99
CA GLY A 148 -11.20 -6.41 -6.44
C GLY A 148 -10.00 -6.31 -7.38
N ASP A 149 -9.42 -5.13 -7.42
CA ASP A 149 -8.38 -4.78 -8.39
C ASP A 149 -6.97 -4.94 -7.82
N LEU A 150 -6.00 -4.94 -8.72
CA LEU A 150 -4.58 -4.98 -8.39
C LEU A 150 -4.09 -3.62 -7.89
N PHE A 151 -3.25 -3.64 -6.85
CA PHE A 151 -2.51 -2.48 -6.37
C PHE A 151 -1.04 -2.56 -6.81
N TYR A 152 -0.51 -1.43 -7.24
CA TYR A 152 0.92 -1.17 -7.23
C TYR A 152 1.31 -0.65 -5.85
N VAL A 153 2.31 -1.23 -5.24
CA VAL A 153 2.72 -0.91 -3.87
C VAL A 153 4.20 -0.56 -3.84
N SER A 154 4.52 0.63 -3.35
CA SER A 154 5.89 1.14 -3.29
C SER A 154 6.35 1.34 -1.85
N TYR A 155 7.53 0.79 -1.54
CA TYR A 155 8.18 0.91 -0.23
C TYR A 155 9.28 1.97 -0.18
N ASN A 156 9.53 2.65 -1.29
CA ASN A 156 10.67 3.54 -1.40
C ASN A 156 10.30 4.93 -1.89
N SER A 157 11.04 5.91 -1.37
CA SER A 157 11.05 7.27 -1.91
C SER A 157 11.38 7.28 -3.41
N PRO A 158 10.84 8.22 -4.20
CA PRO A 158 11.20 8.41 -5.61
C PRO A 158 12.70 8.59 -5.83
N TYR A 159 13.42 9.11 -4.84
CA TYR A 159 14.85 9.41 -4.91
C TYR A 159 15.76 8.22 -4.62
N LYS A 160 15.22 7.10 -4.13
CA LYS A 160 16.02 5.90 -3.87
C LYS A 160 16.35 5.19 -5.17
N VAL A 161 17.63 5.11 -5.50
CA VAL A 161 18.12 4.54 -6.77
C VAL A 161 18.38 3.02 -6.68
N PHE A 162 18.89 2.54 -5.54
CA PHE A 162 19.28 1.13 -5.35
C PHE A 162 18.35 0.41 -4.39
N ASN A 163 18.29 -0.92 -4.54
CA ASN A 163 17.52 -1.83 -3.67
C ASN A 163 16.06 -1.38 -3.49
N ARG A 164 15.43 -0.97 -4.59
CA ARG A 164 14.00 -0.61 -4.57
C ARG A 164 13.15 -1.85 -4.37
N ARG A 165 12.14 -1.71 -3.53
CA ARG A 165 11.11 -2.73 -3.31
C ARG A 165 9.78 -2.21 -3.86
N ASN A 166 9.26 -2.91 -4.85
CA ASN A 166 7.93 -2.71 -5.39
C ASN A 166 7.17 -4.03 -5.27
N GLU A 167 5.85 -3.95 -5.18
CA GLU A 167 4.99 -5.13 -5.16
C GLU A 167 3.75 -4.88 -6.01
N VAL A 168 3.23 -5.96 -6.58
CA VAL A 168 1.84 -6.05 -7.04
C VAL A 168 1.09 -6.78 -5.95
N MET A 169 -0.06 -6.26 -5.54
CA MET A 169 -0.91 -6.85 -4.52
C MET A 169 -2.36 -6.94 -4.98
N VAL A 170 -3.05 -7.98 -4.54
CA VAL A 170 -4.49 -8.15 -4.71
C VAL A 170 -5.10 -8.78 -3.47
N GLU A 171 -6.27 -8.31 -3.06
CA GLU A 171 -7.06 -8.96 -2.01
C GLU A 171 -7.48 -10.35 -2.45
N VAL A 172 -7.41 -11.34 -1.56
CA VAL A 172 -7.76 -12.73 -1.84
C VAL A 172 -8.75 -13.28 -0.82
N GLU A 173 -9.55 -14.25 -1.26
CA GLU A 173 -10.31 -15.12 -0.37
C GLU A 173 -9.36 -16.20 0.14
N TYR A 174 -9.02 -16.11 1.41
CA TYR A 174 -8.15 -17.07 2.07
C TYR A 174 -8.78 -17.44 3.43
N GLU A 175 -8.91 -18.72 3.67
CA GLU A 175 -9.35 -19.28 4.95
C GLU A 175 -8.20 -20.14 5.48
N ASP A 176 -7.80 -19.92 6.73
CA ASP A 176 -6.81 -20.76 7.43
C ASP A 176 -7.35 -22.15 7.76
#